data_b7ed0613bd55013d4a3c1fc4a8138a94
#
_entry.id   b7ed0613bd55013d4a3c1fc4a8138a94
#
_cell.length_a   1.000
_cell.length_b   1.000
_cell.length_c   1.000
_cell.angle_alpha   90.00
_cell.angle_beta   90.00
_cell.angle_gamma   90.00
#
_symmetry.space_group_name_H-M   'P 1'
#
loop_
_entity.id
_entity.type
_entity.pdbx_description
1 polymer ?
#
loop_
_entity_poly.entity_id
_entity_poly.type
_entity_poly.pdbx_seq_one_letter_code
_entity_poly.pdbx_strand_id
1 'polypeptide(L)'
;GNEKLIADYNEWIDSKEQLTAMYAYSKEELKEQAVNIDSLESAVNQMEKRLSQNSKDFADFFFTSKVKFSDIQKELKADEALVEIIRLRKYDQVLSTDSRYLALIVSKSNPQPKLVVMENGNDLENKHARSYRVSMKNKINDEQSYTHYWAPLDADLKGKKTVYVSLDGIYNQVNLNTLKKAGGDYLVKQYDFILVGNPGDMVTNSKKAKGTASKKATLV
;
A
#
# COMPACT_ATOMS: atom_id res chain seq x y z
N GLY A 1 -30.71 0.96 -18.29
CA GLY A 1 -29.78 0.52 -17.25
C GLY A 1 -30.28 -0.77 -16.63
N ASN A 2 -29.39 -1.63 -16.22
CA ASN A 2 -29.76 -2.89 -15.58
C ASN A 2 -29.94 -2.63 -14.08
N GLU A 3 -31.18 -2.37 -13.65
CA GLU A 3 -31.52 -2.06 -12.24
C GLU A 3 -31.01 -3.13 -11.28
N LYS A 4 -31.06 -4.40 -11.71
CA LYS A 4 -30.53 -5.51 -10.93
C LYS A 4 -29.02 -5.41 -10.74
N LEU A 5 -28.27 -5.01 -11.76
CA LEU A 5 -26.82 -4.84 -11.65
C LEU A 5 -26.45 -3.71 -10.70
N ILE A 6 -27.25 -2.63 -10.70
CA ILE A 6 -27.07 -1.48 -9.77
C ILE A 6 -27.36 -1.93 -8.33
N ALA A 7 -28.42 -2.72 -8.12
CA ALA A 7 -28.74 -3.27 -6.81
C ALA A 7 -27.64 -4.21 -6.31
N ASP A 8 -27.17 -5.15 -7.15
CA ASP A 8 -26.09 -6.07 -6.84
C ASP A 8 -24.78 -5.31 -6.52
N TYR A 9 -24.50 -4.20 -7.21
CA TYR A 9 -23.33 -3.37 -6.98
C TYR A 9 -23.40 -2.63 -5.62
N ASN A 10 -24.56 -2.07 -5.29
CA ASN A 10 -24.74 -1.40 -4.00
C ASN A 10 -24.64 -2.38 -2.84
N GLU A 11 -25.27 -3.56 -2.95
CA GLU A 11 -25.17 -4.62 -1.95
C GLU A 11 -23.71 -5.05 -1.73
N TRP A 12 -22.93 -5.14 -2.79
CA TRP A 12 -21.50 -5.45 -2.70
C TRP A 12 -20.70 -4.34 -2.01
N ILE A 13 -20.95 -3.04 -2.30
CA ILE A 13 -20.30 -1.91 -1.60
C ILE A 13 -20.59 -1.99 -0.10
N ASP A 14 -21.87 -2.11 0.28
CA ASP A 14 -22.29 -2.16 1.69
C ASP A 14 -21.62 -3.34 2.41
N SER A 15 -21.58 -4.50 1.76
CA SER A 15 -20.92 -5.70 2.31
C SER A 15 -19.41 -5.53 2.46
N LYS A 16 -18.74 -4.82 1.54
CA LYS A 16 -17.31 -4.49 1.65
C LYS A 16 -17.03 -3.51 2.77
N GLU A 17 -17.85 -2.49 2.94
CA GLU A 17 -17.74 -1.53 4.05
C GLU A 17 -17.94 -2.23 5.39
N GLN A 18 -18.95 -3.11 5.48
CA GLN A 18 -19.18 -3.92 6.66
C GLN A 18 -17.98 -4.82 6.97
N LEU A 19 -17.46 -5.54 5.99
CA LEU A 19 -16.28 -6.39 6.15
C LEU A 19 -15.06 -5.59 6.62
N THR A 20 -14.85 -4.41 6.04
CA THR A 20 -13.75 -3.52 6.42
C THR A 20 -13.90 -3.05 7.86
N ALA A 21 -15.11 -2.70 8.29
CA ALA A 21 -15.39 -2.35 9.68
C ALA A 21 -15.14 -3.52 10.63
N MET A 22 -15.51 -4.75 10.24
CA MET A 22 -15.30 -5.95 11.08
C MET A 22 -13.83 -6.30 11.30
N TYR A 23 -12.93 -5.95 10.35
CA TYR A 23 -11.49 -6.14 10.57
C TYR A 23 -10.90 -5.25 11.69
N ALA A 24 -11.59 -4.20 12.09
CA ALA A 24 -11.17 -3.35 13.21
C ALA A 24 -11.48 -3.98 14.60
N TYR A 25 -12.38 -4.97 14.67
CA TYR A 25 -12.78 -5.61 15.91
C TYR A 25 -11.82 -6.73 16.33
N SER A 26 -11.71 -6.93 17.64
CA SER A 26 -11.04 -8.09 18.24
C SER A 26 -11.86 -9.37 18.03
N LYS A 27 -11.23 -10.52 18.24
CA LYS A 27 -11.94 -11.83 18.15
C LYS A 27 -13.06 -11.98 19.19
N GLU A 28 -12.85 -11.40 20.37
CA GLU A 28 -13.79 -11.39 21.46
C GLU A 28 -15.05 -10.60 21.07
N GLU A 29 -14.87 -9.40 20.56
CA GLU A 29 -15.96 -8.55 20.10
C GLU A 29 -16.74 -9.18 18.93
N LEU A 30 -16.03 -9.83 17.99
CA LEU A 30 -16.67 -10.54 16.89
C LEU A 30 -17.52 -11.73 17.37
N LYS A 31 -17.06 -12.46 18.40
CA LYS A 31 -17.83 -13.54 19.02
C LYS A 31 -19.07 -13.03 19.74
N GLU A 32 -18.93 -11.93 20.48
CA GLU A 32 -20.07 -11.29 21.17
C GLU A 32 -21.15 -10.85 20.19
N GLN A 33 -20.75 -10.36 19.02
CA GLN A 33 -21.66 -9.94 17.96
C GLN A 33 -22.12 -11.09 17.06
N ALA A 34 -21.68 -12.33 17.32
CA ALA A 34 -21.95 -13.51 16.49
C ALA A 34 -21.56 -13.35 15.00
N VAL A 35 -20.53 -12.53 14.73
CA VAL A 35 -20.04 -12.28 13.38
C VAL A 35 -18.99 -13.29 12.99
N ASN A 36 -19.20 -13.95 11.84
CA ASN A 36 -18.22 -14.81 11.19
C ASN A 36 -17.59 -14.07 10.01
N ILE A 37 -16.36 -13.58 10.17
CA ILE A 37 -15.62 -12.86 9.14
C ILE A 37 -15.42 -13.72 7.90
N ASP A 38 -15.04 -15.00 8.05
CA ASP A 38 -14.77 -15.89 6.91
C ASP A 38 -16.01 -16.07 6.03
N SER A 39 -17.19 -16.14 6.67
CA SER A 39 -18.47 -16.22 5.98
C SER A 39 -18.77 -14.91 5.22
N LEU A 40 -18.50 -13.77 5.83
CA LEU A 40 -18.70 -12.46 5.20
C LEU A 40 -17.73 -12.25 4.04
N GLU A 41 -16.46 -12.61 4.19
CA GLU A 41 -15.46 -12.60 3.10
C GLU A 41 -15.90 -13.48 1.93
N SER A 42 -16.36 -14.70 2.23
CA SER A 42 -16.85 -15.61 1.20
C SER A 42 -18.04 -15.03 0.44
N ALA A 43 -18.97 -14.39 1.13
CA ALA A 43 -20.11 -13.72 0.52
C ALA A 43 -19.68 -12.56 -0.40
N VAL A 44 -18.79 -11.69 0.08
CA VAL A 44 -18.26 -10.57 -0.71
C VAL A 44 -17.52 -11.08 -1.96
N ASN A 45 -16.70 -12.11 -1.84
CA ASN A 45 -15.99 -12.71 -2.97
C ASN A 45 -16.97 -13.33 -4.01
N GLN A 46 -18.07 -13.91 -3.57
CA GLN A 46 -19.11 -14.44 -4.47
C GLN A 46 -19.84 -13.30 -5.20
N MET A 47 -20.12 -12.18 -4.51
CA MET A 47 -20.72 -10.99 -5.13
C MET A 47 -19.78 -10.39 -6.18
N GLU A 48 -18.49 -10.25 -5.88
CA GLU A 48 -17.48 -9.78 -6.85
C GLU A 48 -17.43 -10.67 -8.10
N LYS A 49 -17.43 -11.98 -7.91
CA LYS A 49 -17.44 -12.95 -9.02
C LYS A 49 -18.70 -12.79 -9.87
N ARG A 50 -19.88 -12.67 -9.24
CA ARG A 50 -21.16 -12.48 -9.93
C ARG A 50 -21.20 -11.17 -10.71
N LEU A 51 -20.77 -10.07 -10.10
CA LEU A 51 -20.70 -8.75 -10.75
C LEU A 51 -19.74 -8.77 -11.94
N SER A 52 -18.59 -9.38 -11.80
CA SER A 52 -17.60 -9.51 -12.88
C SER A 52 -18.07 -10.34 -14.06
N GLN A 53 -18.91 -11.33 -13.81
CA GLN A 53 -19.51 -12.14 -14.86
C GLN A 53 -20.63 -11.40 -15.61
N ASN A 54 -21.30 -10.46 -14.94
CA ASN A 54 -22.48 -9.76 -15.47
C ASN A 54 -22.18 -8.34 -15.97
N SER A 55 -21.01 -7.80 -15.66
CA SER A 55 -20.59 -6.45 -16.08
C SER A 55 -19.13 -6.44 -16.52
N LYS A 56 -18.92 -6.16 -17.80
CA LYS A 56 -17.57 -5.99 -18.33
C LYS A 56 -16.87 -4.80 -17.71
N ASP A 57 -17.59 -3.69 -17.50
CA ASP A 57 -17.02 -2.48 -16.88
C ASP A 57 -16.58 -2.74 -15.44
N PHE A 58 -17.37 -3.51 -14.68
CA PHE A 58 -16.99 -3.97 -13.35
C PHE A 58 -15.77 -4.91 -13.40
N ALA A 59 -15.78 -5.88 -14.31
CA ALA A 59 -14.64 -6.77 -14.52
C ALA A 59 -13.39 -5.98 -14.91
N ASP A 60 -13.49 -5.04 -15.84
CA ASP A 60 -12.36 -4.21 -16.29
C ASP A 60 -11.87 -3.28 -15.18
N PHE A 61 -12.73 -2.85 -14.27
CA PHE A 61 -12.35 -2.01 -13.13
C PHE A 61 -11.69 -2.82 -12.00
N PHE A 62 -12.26 -3.98 -11.64
CA PHE A 62 -11.78 -4.81 -10.53
C PHE A 62 -10.75 -5.88 -10.92
N PHE A 63 -10.85 -6.42 -12.13
CA PHE A 63 -9.85 -7.31 -12.70
C PHE A 63 -8.95 -6.57 -13.70
N THR A 64 -8.72 -5.28 -13.45
CA THR A 64 -7.65 -4.55 -14.16
C THR A 64 -6.48 -5.50 -14.31
N SER A 65 -6.11 -5.77 -15.52
CA SER A 65 -5.14 -6.78 -15.94
C SER A 65 -4.07 -6.95 -14.87
N LYS A 66 -3.84 -8.18 -14.42
CA LYS A 66 -2.85 -8.49 -13.38
C LYS A 66 -1.55 -7.80 -13.75
N VAL A 67 -1.36 -6.58 -13.23
CA VAL A 67 -0.16 -5.80 -13.47
C VAL A 67 0.99 -6.58 -12.86
N LYS A 68 1.93 -6.99 -13.68
CA LYS A 68 3.13 -7.69 -13.24
C LYS A 68 4.20 -6.68 -12.88
N PHE A 69 5.11 -7.06 -11.99
CA PHE A 69 6.27 -6.20 -11.68
C PHE A 69 7.04 -5.79 -12.93
N SER A 70 7.10 -6.67 -13.94
CA SER A 70 7.74 -6.39 -15.23
C SER A 70 7.07 -5.25 -16.02
N ASP A 71 5.78 -5.02 -15.81
CA ASP A 71 5.05 -3.92 -16.46
C ASP A 71 5.36 -2.60 -15.76
N ILE A 72 5.42 -2.61 -14.43
CA ILE A 72 5.88 -1.47 -13.63
C ILE A 72 7.34 -1.13 -13.99
N GLN A 73 8.19 -2.14 -14.08
CA GLN A 73 9.61 -1.98 -14.42
C GLN A 73 9.83 -1.28 -15.78
N LYS A 74 8.95 -1.53 -16.75
CA LYS A 74 9.01 -0.85 -18.08
C LYS A 74 8.73 0.65 -17.98
N GLU A 75 7.84 1.05 -17.07
CA GLU A 75 7.47 2.46 -16.89
C GLU A 75 8.53 3.24 -16.07
N LEU A 76 9.34 2.56 -15.24
CA LEU A 76 10.39 3.21 -14.46
C LEU A 76 11.57 3.69 -15.35
N LYS A 77 12.14 4.84 -15.02
CA LYS A 77 13.42 5.31 -15.56
C LYS A 77 14.60 4.68 -14.81
N ALA A 78 15.80 4.91 -15.28
CA ALA A 78 17.02 4.33 -14.70
C ALA A 78 17.28 4.81 -13.26
N ASP A 79 16.94 6.06 -12.97
CA ASP A 79 17.09 6.72 -11.67
C ASP A 79 15.80 6.67 -10.82
N GLU A 80 14.81 5.87 -11.22
CA GLU A 80 13.57 5.66 -10.49
C GLU A 80 13.51 4.26 -9.90
N ALA A 81 12.75 4.13 -8.80
CA ALA A 81 12.39 2.87 -8.18
C ALA A 81 10.97 2.92 -7.62
N LEU A 82 10.33 1.75 -7.50
CA LEU A 82 9.13 1.57 -6.70
C LEU A 82 9.49 0.79 -5.44
N VAL A 83 8.95 1.24 -4.31
CA VAL A 83 8.98 0.53 -3.03
C VAL A 83 7.54 0.29 -2.59
N GLU A 84 7.15 -0.96 -2.51
CA GLU A 84 5.86 -1.37 -1.95
C GLU A 84 6.08 -1.92 -0.55
N ILE A 85 5.52 -1.26 0.45
CA ILE A 85 5.53 -1.71 1.84
C ILE A 85 4.24 -2.48 2.10
N ILE A 86 4.38 -3.67 2.67
CA ILE A 86 3.28 -4.57 2.98
C ILE A 86 3.38 -4.96 4.45
N ARG A 87 2.31 -4.74 5.20
CA ARG A 87 2.18 -5.19 6.58
C ARG A 87 1.59 -6.60 6.62
N LEU A 88 2.27 -7.52 7.28
CA LEU A 88 1.79 -8.88 7.48
C LEU A 88 1.63 -9.19 8.97
N ARG A 89 0.66 -10.02 9.30
CA ARG A 89 0.56 -10.68 10.60
C ARG A 89 1.00 -12.14 10.45
N LYS A 90 1.76 -12.61 11.42
CA LYS A 90 2.10 -14.03 11.46
C LYS A 90 0.82 -14.83 11.68
N TYR A 91 0.62 -15.83 10.83
CA TYR A 91 -0.44 -16.81 11.00
C TYR A 91 0.16 -18.13 11.47
N ASP A 92 -0.25 -18.60 12.65
CA ASP A 92 0.11 -19.91 13.18
C ASP A 92 -1.16 -20.52 13.78
N GLN A 93 -2.01 -21.07 12.90
CA GLN A 93 -3.38 -21.54 13.17
C GLN A 93 -4.32 -20.46 13.75
N VAL A 94 -3.77 -19.39 14.28
CA VAL A 94 -4.43 -18.19 14.77
C VAL A 94 -3.64 -16.98 14.27
N LEU A 95 -4.33 -15.89 13.88
CA LEU A 95 -3.67 -14.63 13.60
C LEU A 95 -2.94 -14.15 14.87
N SER A 96 -1.60 -14.16 14.80
CA SER A 96 -0.76 -13.62 15.87
C SER A 96 -0.89 -12.09 15.97
N THR A 97 -0.62 -11.55 17.15
CA THR A 97 -0.39 -10.10 17.32
C THR A 97 0.93 -9.64 16.71
N ASP A 98 1.80 -10.59 16.33
CA ASP A 98 3.10 -10.27 15.76
C ASP A 98 2.98 -9.76 14.33
N SER A 99 3.37 -8.52 14.13
CA SER A 99 3.44 -7.88 12.83
C SER A 99 4.85 -7.93 12.26
N ARG A 100 4.92 -8.01 10.93
CA ARG A 100 6.13 -7.91 10.12
C ARG A 100 5.87 -6.97 8.96
N TYR A 101 6.92 -6.38 8.45
CA TYR A 101 6.83 -5.58 7.24
C TYR A 101 7.71 -6.20 6.15
N LEU A 102 7.17 -6.23 4.96
CA LEU A 102 7.91 -6.57 3.75
C LEU A 102 8.04 -5.31 2.91
N ALA A 103 9.19 -5.11 2.30
CA ALA A 103 9.37 -4.12 1.25
C ALA A 103 9.75 -4.84 -0.05
N LEU A 104 8.95 -4.63 -1.10
CA LEU A 104 9.28 -5.06 -2.46
C LEU A 104 9.83 -3.86 -3.21
N ILE A 105 11.07 -3.98 -3.67
CA ILE A 105 11.77 -2.91 -4.42
C ILE A 105 11.87 -3.33 -5.89
N VAL A 106 11.24 -2.54 -6.76
CA VAL A 106 11.30 -2.72 -8.21
C VAL A 106 12.13 -1.59 -8.81
N SER A 107 13.11 -1.91 -9.64
CA SER A 107 13.93 -0.95 -10.36
C SER A 107 14.20 -1.41 -11.80
N LYS A 108 14.52 -0.47 -12.67
CA LYS A 108 14.80 -0.74 -14.09
C LYS A 108 15.90 -1.76 -14.30
N SER A 109 16.93 -1.73 -13.45
CA SER A 109 18.15 -2.52 -13.60
C SER A 109 18.07 -3.93 -13.03
N ASN A 110 17.16 -4.19 -12.12
CA ASN A 110 17.10 -5.49 -11.44
C ASN A 110 16.14 -6.43 -12.18
N PRO A 111 16.55 -7.64 -12.56
CA PRO A 111 15.70 -8.59 -13.30
C PRO A 111 14.51 -9.11 -12.47
N GLN A 112 14.63 -9.06 -11.14
CA GLN A 112 13.61 -9.50 -10.18
C GLN A 112 13.41 -8.41 -9.11
N PRO A 113 12.21 -8.28 -8.52
CA PRO A 113 12.00 -7.45 -7.36
C PRO A 113 12.92 -7.89 -6.20
N LYS A 114 13.47 -6.93 -5.49
CA LYS A 114 14.19 -7.20 -4.25
C LYS A 114 13.21 -7.23 -3.09
N LEU A 115 13.26 -8.30 -2.31
CA LEU A 115 12.48 -8.42 -1.07
C LEU A 115 13.36 -8.07 0.12
N VAL A 116 12.90 -7.15 0.96
CA VAL A 116 13.47 -6.84 2.28
C VAL A 116 12.43 -7.17 3.34
N VAL A 117 12.84 -7.97 4.34
CA VAL A 117 11.96 -8.39 5.43
C VAL A 117 12.35 -7.65 6.70
N MET A 118 11.38 -6.99 7.33
CA MET A 118 11.54 -6.30 8.62
C MET A 118 10.75 -7.07 9.67
N GLU A 119 11.46 -7.92 10.42
CA GLU A 119 10.87 -8.85 11.40
C GLU A 119 10.33 -8.15 12.66
N ASN A 120 10.77 -6.93 12.93
CA ASN A 120 10.48 -6.17 14.14
C ASN A 120 9.22 -5.29 14.02
N GLY A 121 8.20 -5.73 13.30
CA GLY A 121 6.98 -4.94 13.03
C GLY A 121 6.31 -4.41 14.30
N ASN A 122 6.24 -5.20 15.37
CA ASN A 122 5.68 -4.75 16.65
C ASN A 122 6.46 -3.58 17.25
N ASP A 123 7.78 -3.60 17.17
CA ASP A 123 8.61 -2.47 17.66
C ASP A 123 8.40 -1.24 16.77
N LEU A 124 8.30 -1.42 15.46
CA LEU A 124 8.00 -0.33 14.51
C LEU A 124 6.67 0.34 14.86
N GLU A 125 5.62 -0.44 15.11
CA GLU A 125 4.26 0.06 15.39
C GLU A 125 4.12 0.72 16.77
N ASN A 126 4.87 0.25 17.77
CA ASN A 126 4.71 0.70 19.14
C ASN A 126 5.85 1.61 19.59
N LYS A 127 7.03 1.05 19.81
CA LYS A 127 8.19 1.74 20.39
C LYS A 127 8.71 2.84 19.47
N HIS A 128 9.02 2.47 18.21
CA HIS A 128 9.65 3.41 17.28
C HIS A 128 8.66 4.46 16.78
N ALA A 129 7.39 4.10 16.57
CA ALA A 129 6.35 5.05 16.22
C ALA A 129 6.13 6.11 17.31
N ARG A 130 6.17 5.69 18.58
CA ARG A 130 6.06 6.64 19.71
C ARG A 130 7.26 7.59 19.72
N SER A 131 8.49 7.06 19.59
CA SER A 131 9.70 7.88 19.54
C SER A 131 9.65 8.88 18.40
N TYR A 132 9.31 8.43 17.19
CA TYR A 132 9.16 9.30 16.02
C TYR A 132 8.16 10.44 16.28
N ARG A 133 6.95 10.13 16.77
CA ARG A 133 5.94 11.17 17.08
C ARG A 133 6.41 12.17 18.12
N VAL A 134 7.10 11.71 19.16
CA VAL A 134 7.67 12.60 20.20
C VAL A 134 8.74 13.50 19.60
N SER A 135 9.63 12.95 18.78
CA SER A 135 10.69 13.73 18.13
C SER A 135 10.13 14.79 17.19
N MET A 136 9.13 14.43 16.36
CA MET A 136 8.48 15.38 15.45
C MET A 136 7.75 16.49 16.21
N LYS A 137 6.95 16.12 17.22
CA LYS A 137 6.19 17.09 18.03
C LYS A 137 7.10 18.10 18.75
N ASN A 138 8.22 17.64 19.28
CA ASN A 138 9.12 18.47 20.08
C ASN A 138 10.32 19.00 19.27
N LYS A 139 10.36 18.79 17.95
CA LYS A 139 11.44 19.21 17.06
C LYS A 139 12.82 18.72 17.51
N ILE A 140 12.88 17.49 18.02
CA ILE A 140 14.11 16.84 18.46
C ILE A 140 14.82 16.23 17.25
N ASN A 141 16.15 16.29 17.19
CA ASN A 141 16.93 15.61 16.17
C ASN A 141 16.75 14.10 16.31
N ASP A 142 16.20 13.44 15.28
CA ASP A 142 15.86 12.03 15.28
C ASP A 142 16.59 11.32 14.13
N GLU A 143 17.66 10.64 14.47
CA GLU A 143 18.42 9.81 13.54
C GLU A 143 18.03 8.32 13.65
N GLN A 144 17.32 7.95 14.72
CA GLN A 144 16.91 6.58 14.98
C GLN A 144 15.79 6.13 14.05
N SER A 145 14.85 7.02 13.75
CA SER A 145 13.73 6.67 12.88
C SER A 145 14.18 6.32 11.46
N TYR A 146 15.22 6.97 10.92
CA TYR A 146 15.84 6.52 9.67
C TYR A 146 16.34 5.09 9.77
N THR A 147 17.06 4.74 10.83
CA THR A 147 17.63 3.41 11.05
C THR A 147 16.55 2.32 11.06
N HIS A 148 15.40 2.62 11.65
CA HIS A 148 14.32 1.64 11.80
C HIS A 148 13.42 1.53 10.58
N TYR A 149 13.10 2.65 9.94
CA TYR A 149 12.09 2.67 8.87
C TYR A 149 12.67 2.65 7.45
N TRP A 150 13.89 3.15 7.24
CA TRP A 150 14.41 3.31 5.88
C TRP A 150 15.77 2.69 5.62
N ALA A 151 16.68 2.67 6.58
CA ALA A 151 18.03 2.15 6.39
C ALA A 151 18.07 0.71 5.80
N PRO A 152 17.14 -0.20 6.16
CA PRO A 152 17.10 -1.54 5.55
C PRO A 152 16.91 -1.54 4.03
N LEU A 153 16.32 -0.46 3.48
CA LEU A 153 15.98 -0.33 2.05
C LEU A 153 17.04 0.47 1.27
N ASP A 154 17.76 1.34 1.97
CA ASP A 154 18.57 2.41 1.36
C ASP A 154 19.69 1.86 0.45
N ALA A 155 20.27 0.72 0.80
CA ALA A 155 21.32 0.09 -0.01
C ALA A 155 20.84 -0.33 -1.41
N ASP A 156 19.60 -0.82 -1.51
CA ASP A 156 18.98 -1.27 -2.76
C ASP A 156 18.44 -0.10 -3.60
N LEU A 157 18.41 1.11 -3.03
CA LEU A 157 17.98 2.36 -3.68
C LEU A 157 19.16 3.27 -4.08
N LYS A 158 20.40 2.77 -3.97
CA LYS A 158 21.57 3.56 -4.31
C LYS A 158 21.52 4.05 -5.76
N GLY A 159 21.73 5.36 -5.96
CA GLY A 159 21.71 6.00 -7.29
C GLY A 159 20.30 6.32 -7.79
N LYS A 160 19.26 6.06 -7.02
CA LYS A 160 17.89 6.48 -7.35
C LYS A 160 17.66 7.92 -6.87
N LYS A 161 16.86 8.66 -7.65
CA LYS A 161 16.43 10.03 -7.33
C LYS A 161 14.97 10.06 -6.99
N THR A 162 14.12 9.44 -7.80
CA THR A 162 12.68 9.37 -7.58
C THR A 162 12.31 7.99 -7.07
N VAL A 163 11.58 7.96 -5.96
CA VAL A 163 11.09 6.71 -5.36
C VAL A 163 9.57 6.79 -5.21
N TYR A 164 8.88 6.01 -6.03
CA TYR A 164 7.46 5.77 -5.86
C TYR A 164 7.26 4.86 -4.65
N VAL A 165 6.35 5.24 -3.76
CA VAL A 165 6.12 4.48 -2.52
C VAL A 165 4.65 4.17 -2.35
N SER A 166 4.34 2.88 -2.17
CA SER A 166 3.05 2.38 -1.70
C SER A 166 3.22 1.96 -0.25
N LEU A 167 2.51 2.62 0.66
CA LEU A 167 2.71 2.49 2.09
C LEU A 167 1.57 1.69 2.73
N ASP A 168 1.91 0.90 3.77
CA ASP A 168 0.96 0.15 4.56
C ASP A 168 1.27 0.26 6.07
N GLY A 169 0.27 0.04 6.90
CA GLY A 169 0.37 0.05 8.35
C GLY A 169 0.98 1.34 8.91
N ILE A 170 1.99 1.18 9.78
CA ILE A 170 2.63 2.32 10.46
C ILE A 170 3.34 3.28 9.51
N TYR A 171 3.75 2.84 8.33
CA TYR A 171 4.41 3.70 7.36
C TYR A 171 3.52 4.84 6.85
N ASN A 172 2.20 4.69 6.91
CA ASN A 172 1.25 5.78 6.63
C ASN A 172 1.30 6.92 7.66
N GLN A 173 1.92 6.69 8.82
CA GLN A 173 2.08 7.67 9.90
C GLN A 173 3.50 8.25 10.00
N VAL A 174 4.41 7.76 9.16
CA VAL A 174 5.82 8.20 9.11
C VAL A 174 6.04 8.99 7.82
N ASN A 175 6.37 10.27 7.95
CA ASN A 175 6.74 11.07 6.79
C ASN A 175 8.20 10.75 6.41
N LEU A 176 8.40 10.00 5.33
CA LEU A 176 9.72 9.57 4.87
C LEU A 176 10.66 10.75 4.61
N ASN A 177 10.13 11.90 4.17
CA ASN A 177 10.93 13.10 3.92
C ASN A 177 11.63 13.62 5.17
N THR A 178 11.07 13.36 6.36
CA THR A 178 11.60 13.85 7.65
C THR A 178 12.59 12.88 8.29
N LEU A 179 12.82 11.71 7.70
CA LEU A 179 13.81 10.77 8.20
C LEU A 179 15.22 11.28 7.90
N LYS A 180 16.09 11.26 8.92
CA LYS A 180 17.43 11.83 8.87
C LYS A 180 18.48 10.75 9.10
N LYS A 181 19.47 10.68 8.23
CA LYS A 181 20.63 9.82 8.41
C LYS A 181 21.51 10.31 9.57
N ALA A 182 22.14 9.38 10.29
CA ALA A 182 23.09 9.72 11.33
C ALA A 182 24.22 10.62 10.79
N GLY A 183 24.40 11.80 11.38
CA GLY A 183 25.39 12.78 10.93
C GLY A 183 25.18 13.32 9.52
N GLY A 184 24.04 13.02 8.88
CA GLY A 184 23.75 13.35 7.49
C GLY A 184 22.52 14.24 7.30
N ASP A 185 22.03 14.21 6.07
CA ASP A 185 20.87 14.97 5.64
C ASP A 185 19.55 14.19 5.80
N TYR A 186 18.45 14.94 5.68
CA TYR A 186 17.11 14.38 5.55
C TYR A 186 16.91 13.68 4.20
N LEU A 187 16.09 12.63 4.18
CA LEU A 187 15.82 11.87 2.95
C LEU A 187 15.22 12.71 1.82
N VAL A 188 14.48 13.77 2.15
CA VAL A 188 13.97 14.73 1.15
C VAL A 188 15.07 15.38 0.30
N LYS A 189 16.31 15.42 0.77
CA LYS A 189 17.44 15.91 -0.02
C LYS A 189 18.05 14.83 -0.95
N GLN A 190 17.75 13.57 -0.67
CA GLN A 190 18.28 12.44 -1.42
C GLN A 190 17.26 11.88 -2.41
N TYR A 191 15.99 11.84 -2.01
CA TYR A 191 14.91 11.23 -2.76
C TYR A 191 13.76 12.20 -2.97
N ASP A 192 13.18 12.14 -4.15
CA ASP A 192 11.87 12.70 -4.47
C ASP A 192 10.84 11.57 -4.30
N PHE A 193 10.11 11.59 -3.18
CA PHE A 193 9.11 10.58 -2.86
C PHE A 193 7.76 10.89 -3.50
N ILE A 194 7.23 9.93 -4.26
CA ILE A 194 5.90 9.99 -4.87
C ILE A 194 5.02 8.90 -4.27
N LEU A 195 3.99 9.30 -3.53
CA LEU A 195 3.02 8.37 -2.98
C LEU A 195 2.12 7.82 -4.09
N VAL A 196 1.96 6.49 -4.10
CA VAL A 196 1.03 5.79 -4.98
C VAL A 196 0.11 4.92 -4.13
N GLY A 197 -1.19 4.98 -4.39
CA GLY A 197 -2.17 4.17 -3.65
C GLY A 197 -2.09 2.69 -4.02
N ASN A 198 -1.77 2.42 -5.29
CA ASN A 198 -1.58 1.06 -5.82
C ASN A 198 -0.46 1.10 -6.86
N PRO A 199 0.56 0.24 -6.76
CA PRO A 199 1.63 0.15 -7.77
C PRO A 199 1.14 -0.05 -9.21
N GLY A 200 0.02 -0.74 -9.40
CA GLY A 200 -0.62 -0.95 -10.69
C GLY A 200 -1.07 0.34 -11.38
N ASP A 201 -1.34 1.40 -10.61
CA ASP A 201 -1.78 2.69 -11.15
C ASP A 201 -0.68 3.36 -11.99
N MET A 202 0.58 3.07 -11.74
CA MET A 202 1.68 3.55 -12.55
C MET A 202 1.55 3.10 -14.01
N VAL A 203 1.11 1.85 -14.24
CA VAL A 203 0.91 1.28 -15.58
C VAL A 203 -0.39 1.76 -16.21
N THR A 204 -1.48 1.81 -15.44
CA THR A 204 -2.80 2.21 -15.95
C THR A 204 -2.86 3.69 -16.28
N ASN A 205 -2.25 4.55 -15.46
CA ASN A 205 -2.21 5.99 -15.68
C ASN A 205 -1.31 6.35 -16.87
N SER A 206 -0.20 5.65 -17.07
CA SER A 206 0.66 5.87 -18.23
C SER A 206 -0.06 5.53 -19.54
N LYS A 207 -0.88 4.47 -19.55
CA LYS A 207 -1.70 4.11 -20.72
C LYS A 207 -2.80 5.15 -20.98
N LYS A 208 -3.45 5.66 -19.94
CA LYS A 208 -4.47 6.72 -20.06
C LYS A 208 -3.86 8.04 -20.56
N ALA A 209 -2.69 8.43 -20.07
CA ALA A 209 -2.00 9.64 -20.50
C ALA A 209 -1.55 9.58 -21.98
N LYS A 210 -1.24 8.39 -22.49
CA LYS A 210 -0.93 8.16 -23.91
C LYS A 210 -2.16 8.13 -24.81
N GLY A 211 -3.36 7.93 -24.23
CA GLY A 211 -4.63 7.73 -24.97
C GLY A 211 -5.57 8.92 -25.08
N THR A 212 -5.40 9.97 -24.27
CA THR A 212 -6.32 11.12 -24.29
C THR A 212 -5.57 12.41 -23.92
N ALA A 213 -5.32 13.24 -24.92
CA ALA A 213 -5.17 14.66 -24.68
C ALA A 213 -6.53 15.18 -24.20
N SER A 214 -6.72 15.30 -22.90
CA SER A 214 -7.93 15.88 -22.31
C SER A 214 -8.04 17.32 -22.77
N LYS A 215 -9.09 17.58 -23.55
CA LYS A 215 -9.49 18.95 -23.90
C LYS A 215 -9.92 19.66 -22.61
N LYS A 216 -9.21 20.75 -22.29
CA LYS A 216 -9.53 21.85 -21.36
C LYS A 216 -10.68 21.61 -20.39
N ALA A 217 -10.35 21.47 -19.10
CA ALA A 217 -11.27 21.84 -18.04
C ALA A 217 -11.33 23.38 -17.95
N THR A 218 -12.45 23.96 -18.32
CA THR A 218 -12.73 25.37 -18.06
C THR A 218 -13.39 25.42 -16.67
N LEU A 219 -12.68 25.97 -15.69
CA LEU A 219 -13.29 26.37 -14.43
C LEU A 219 -14.17 27.59 -14.69
N VAL A 220 -15.46 27.47 -14.39
CA VAL A 220 -16.39 28.56 -14.25
C VAL A 220 -16.59 28.85 -12.77
#